data_7325e5cc6b716dd0fba0586e0b6605e4
#
_entry.id   7325e5cc6b716dd0fba0586e0b6605e4
#
_cell.length_a   1.000
_cell.length_b   1.000
_cell.length_c   1.000
_cell.angle_alpha   90.00
_cell.angle_beta   90.00
_cell.angle_gamma   90.00
#
_symmetry.space_group_name_H-M   'P 1'
#
loop_
_entity.id
_entity.type
_entity.pdbx_description
1 polymer ?
#
loop_
_entity_poly.entity_id
_entity_poly.type
_entity_poly.pdbx_seq_one_letter_code
_entity_poly.pdbx_strand_id
1 'polypeptide(L)'
;MELPYTEPLTVREAGPRIVPEPPRRGEPGGEPCGLCSGGATKAVWGNEHFTLHPPVGGSMPGHVWLASREHVDSFCDLSPEAAQAFGPLVARIERAILAEGDVGRVHVSRWGDGGAHFHVWFMPRPLGMLEAKNFMLPLWEDVLPNVSDEELREAAERIAARL
;
A
#
# COMPACT_ATOMS: atom_id res chain seq x y z
N MET A 1 9.33 -14.25 15.36
CA MET A 1 8.62 -12.99 15.02
C MET A 1 9.03 -12.00 16.08
N GLU A 2 9.75 -10.97 15.69
CA GLU A 2 10.30 -9.99 16.64
C GLU A 2 9.80 -8.59 16.27
N LEU A 3 9.30 -7.87 17.29
CA LEU A 3 8.93 -6.48 17.15
C LEU A 3 10.21 -5.64 16.96
N PRO A 4 10.17 -4.52 16.21
CA PRO A 4 11.32 -3.62 16.06
C PRO A 4 11.58 -2.73 17.30
N TYR A 5 11.14 -3.17 18.48
CA TYR A 5 11.23 -2.44 19.74
C TYR A 5 11.95 -3.28 20.79
N THR A 6 12.82 -2.66 21.58
CA THR A 6 13.63 -3.32 22.62
C THR A 6 12.99 -3.31 24.00
N GLU A 7 12.00 -2.46 24.25
CA GLU A 7 11.33 -2.36 25.54
C GLU A 7 10.12 -3.28 25.61
N PRO A 8 9.79 -3.81 26.80
CA PRO A 8 8.58 -4.61 26.95
C PRO A 8 7.33 -3.77 26.68
N LEU A 9 6.52 -4.21 25.73
CA LEU A 9 5.23 -3.60 25.44
C LEU A 9 4.17 -4.12 26.39
N THR A 10 3.40 -3.23 26.99
CA THR A 10 2.26 -3.60 27.84
C THR A 10 0.96 -3.45 27.06
N VAL A 11 0.08 -4.46 27.18
CA VAL A 11 -1.27 -4.38 26.61
C VAL A 11 -2.09 -3.42 27.45
N ARG A 12 -2.68 -2.42 26.82
CA ARG A 12 -3.67 -1.52 27.44
C ARG A 12 -5.08 -1.97 27.08
N GLU A 13 -6.05 -1.56 27.88
CA GLU A 13 -7.46 -1.74 27.54
C GLU A 13 -7.82 -0.97 26.27
N ALA A 14 -8.68 -1.56 25.43
CA ALA A 14 -9.25 -0.86 24.29
C ALA A 14 -10.14 0.30 24.76
N GLY A 15 -10.11 1.42 24.05
CA GLY A 15 -11.02 2.52 24.28
C GLY A 15 -12.48 2.14 23.96
N PRO A 16 -13.45 2.98 24.35
CA PRO A 16 -14.85 2.76 24.01
C PRO A 16 -15.04 2.79 22.50
N ARG A 17 -15.96 1.98 22.00
CA ARG A 17 -16.36 2.01 20.60
C ARG A 17 -17.10 3.32 20.30
N ILE A 18 -16.76 3.95 19.17
CA ILE A 18 -17.43 5.15 18.68
C ILE A 18 -18.37 4.73 17.54
N VAL A 19 -19.66 4.96 17.74
CA VAL A 19 -20.71 4.59 16.76
C VAL A 19 -21.74 5.73 16.68
N PRO A 20 -22.00 6.29 15.49
CA PRO A 20 -21.35 6.00 14.21
C PRO A 20 -19.88 6.43 14.20
N GLU A 21 -19.08 5.77 13.36
CA GLU A 21 -17.71 6.19 13.13
C GLU A 21 -17.68 7.54 12.42
N PRO A 22 -16.67 8.39 12.68
CA PRO A 22 -16.50 9.62 11.93
C PRO A 22 -16.23 9.32 10.45
N PRO A 23 -16.68 10.18 9.52
CA PRO A 23 -16.44 9.96 8.10
C PRO A 23 -14.95 9.99 7.78
N ARG A 24 -14.51 9.04 6.95
CA ARG A 24 -13.15 8.98 6.43
C ARG A 24 -12.94 10.00 5.31
N ARG A 25 -11.69 10.27 4.97
CA ARG A 25 -11.35 11.08 3.80
C ARG A 25 -11.97 10.47 2.54
N GLY A 26 -12.69 11.27 1.75
CA GLY A 26 -13.39 10.84 0.55
C GLY A 26 -14.84 10.42 0.77
N GLU A 27 -15.29 10.26 2.01
CA GLU A 27 -16.70 10.02 2.33
C GLU A 27 -17.50 11.32 2.44
N PRO A 28 -18.83 11.27 2.26
CA PRO A 28 -19.71 12.42 2.53
C PRO A 28 -19.54 12.94 3.97
N GLY A 29 -19.21 14.23 4.10
CA GLY A 29 -18.95 14.85 5.39
C GLY A 29 -17.50 14.73 5.89
N GLY A 30 -16.66 13.99 5.21
CA GLY A 30 -15.21 13.90 5.46
C GLY A 30 -14.41 14.88 4.60
N GLU A 31 -13.07 14.86 4.79
CA GLU A 31 -12.15 15.62 3.95
C GLU A 31 -12.19 15.11 2.49
N PRO A 32 -11.89 15.95 1.49
CA PRO A 32 -11.83 15.54 0.10
C PRO A 32 -10.87 14.36 -0.13
N CYS A 33 -11.22 13.47 -1.07
CA CYS A 33 -10.34 12.37 -1.48
C CYS A 33 -9.01 12.89 -2.04
N GLY A 34 -7.90 12.53 -1.41
CA GLY A 34 -6.57 12.99 -1.81
C GLY A 34 -6.19 12.58 -3.24
N LEU A 35 -6.55 11.35 -3.65
CA LEU A 35 -6.26 10.88 -5.01
C LEU A 35 -7.09 11.62 -6.06
N CYS A 36 -8.41 11.76 -5.84
CA CYS A 36 -9.30 12.46 -6.77
C CYS A 36 -8.97 13.96 -6.89
N SER A 37 -8.44 14.55 -5.81
CA SER A 37 -8.04 15.97 -5.77
C SER A 37 -6.65 16.22 -6.36
N GLY A 38 -5.96 15.20 -6.86
CA GLY A 38 -4.62 15.33 -7.43
C GLY A 38 -3.50 15.52 -6.39
N GLY A 39 -3.78 15.27 -5.10
CA GLY A 39 -2.83 15.40 -4.00
C GLY A 39 -1.97 14.17 -3.72
N ALA A 40 -2.24 13.05 -4.41
CA ALA A 40 -1.42 11.84 -4.29
C ALA A 40 -0.17 11.93 -5.18
N THR A 41 0.78 11.00 -4.95
CA THR A 41 1.94 10.85 -5.83
C THR A 41 1.51 10.60 -7.27
N LYS A 42 2.28 11.13 -8.23
CA LYS A 42 2.01 10.84 -9.63
C LYS A 42 2.15 9.35 -9.90
N ALA A 43 1.17 8.79 -10.60
CA ALA A 43 1.21 7.40 -11.04
C ALA A 43 2.44 7.15 -11.92
N VAL A 44 3.08 6.01 -11.73
CA VAL A 44 4.18 5.53 -12.59
C VAL A 44 3.68 4.59 -13.68
N TRP A 45 2.48 4.05 -13.50
CA TRP A 45 1.81 3.18 -14.47
C TRP A 45 0.28 3.27 -14.31
N GLY A 46 -0.45 2.87 -15.35
CA GLY A 46 -1.89 2.72 -15.28
C GLY A 46 -2.48 2.04 -16.50
N ASN A 47 -3.66 1.44 -16.31
CA ASN A 47 -4.54 0.92 -17.36
C ASN A 47 -5.92 1.61 -17.29
N GLU A 48 -6.95 1.01 -17.87
CA GLU A 48 -8.31 1.60 -17.85
C GLU A 48 -8.96 1.57 -16.47
N HIS A 49 -8.57 0.66 -15.57
CA HIS A 49 -9.20 0.46 -14.26
C HIS A 49 -8.36 0.95 -13.08
N PHE A 50 -7.03 0.88 -13.18
CA PHE A 50 -6.12 1.08 -12.06
C PHE A 50 -4.94 1.98 -12.40
N THR A 51 -4.35 2.57 -11.36
CA THR A 51 -3.10 3.32 -11.39
C THR A 51 -2.14 2.80 -10.33
N LEU A 52 -0.83 2.73 -10.63
CA LEU A 52 0.22 2.32 -9.71
C LEU A 52 1.06 3.52 -9.30
N HIS A 53 1.33 3.62 -8.01
CA HIS A 53 2.00 4.76 -7.40
C HIS A 53 3.15 4.33 -6.49
N PRO A 54 4.23 5.12 -6.39
CA PRO A 54 5.18 5.00 -5.29
C PRO A 54 4.54 5.51 -3.99
N PRO A 55 5.03 5.13 -2.81
CA PRO A 55 4.61 5.73 -1.54
C PRO A 55 5.09 7.18 -1.43
N VAL A 56 4.57 7.90 -0.45
CA VAL A 56 5.11 9.19 0.02
C VAL A 56 5.97 8.91 1.24
N GLY A 57 7.27 8.95 1.07
CA GLY A 57 8.20 8.49 2.09
C GLY A 57 8.20 6.96 2.21
N GLY A 58 9.17 6.42 2.90
CA GLY A 58 9.29 4.98 3.17
C GLY A 58 10.74 4.52 3.20
N SER A 59 10.94 3.31 3.69
CA SER A 59 12.26 2.71 3.88
C SER A 59 12.57 1.59 2.89
N MET A 60 11.58 1.18 2.08
CA MET A 60 11.68 -0.02 1.24
C MET A 60 11.47 0.31 -0.24
N PRO A 61 12.55 0.46 -1.05
CA PRO A 61 12.43 0.58 -2.50
C PRO A 61 11.64 -0.59 -3.11
N GLY A 62 10.73 -0.28 -4.02
CA GLY A 62 9.81 -1.26 -4.58
C GLY A 62 8.48 -1.42 -3.82
N HIS A 63 8.31 -0.74 -2.68
CA HIS A 63 7.01 -0.52 -2.08
C HIS A 63 6.16 0.33 -3.03
N VAL A 64 5.00 -0.17 -3.42
CA VAL A 64 4.06 0.52 -4.33
C VAL A 64 2.63 0.28 -3.89
N TRP A 65 1.72 1.13 -4.35
CA TRP A 65 0.30 0.94 -4.12
C TRP A 65 -0.49 1.09 -5.42
N LEU A 66 -1.49 0.23 -5.56
CA LEU A 66 -2.43 0.19 -6.67
C LEU A 66 -3.74 0.83 -6.23
N ALA A 67 -4.25 1.79 -6.98
CA ALA A 67 -5.56 2.40 -6.74
C ALA A 67 -6.50 2.20 -7.92
N SER A 68 -7.80 2.17 -7.66
CA SER A 68 -8.80 2.25 -8.72
C SER A 68 -8.80 3.64 -9.36
N ARG A 69 -9.16 3.73 -10.65
CA ARG A 69 -9.42 5.04 -11.29
C ARG A 69 -10.75 5.63 -10.84
N GLU A 70 -11.74 4.77 -10.65
CA GLU A 70 -13.03 5.17 -10.09
C GLU A 70 -12.92 5.38 -8.59
N HIS A 71 -13.65 6.40 -8.10
CA HIS A 71 -13.79 6.62 -6.67
C HIS A 71 -14.77 5.62 -6.08
N VAL A 72 -14.26 4.45 -5.72
CA VAL A 72 -14.96 3.39 -5.00
C VAL A 72 -14.18 3.05 -3.74
N ASP A 73 -14.82 2.44 -2.75
CA ASP A 73 -14.16 2.21 -1.47
C ASP A 73 -13.57 0.80 -1.36
N SER A 74 -14.33 -0.22 -1.71
CA SER A 74 -13.99 -1.60 -1.39
C SER A 74 -13.99 -2.52 -2.60
N PHE A 75 -13.58 -3.78 -2.40
CA PHE A 75 -13.68 -4.83 -3.43
C PHE A 75 -15.11 -5.03 -3.94
N CYS A 76 -16.11 -4.84 -3.05
CA CYS A 76 -17.52 -5.01 -3.41
C CYS A 76 -18.01 -3.92 -4.36
N ASP A 77 -17.34 -2.79 -4.41
CA ASP A 77 -17.75 -1.60 -5.17
C ASP A 77 -17.06 -1.51 -6.53
N LEU A 78 -16.06 -2.37 -6.78
CA LEU A 78 -15.41 -2.45 -8.09
C LEU A 78 -16.39 -2.89 -9.16
N SER A 79 -16.31 -2.31 -10.36
CA SER A 79 -17.04 -2.82 -11.52
C SER A 79 -16.65 -4.28 -11.80
N PRO A 80 -17.52 -5.08 -12.43
CA PRO A 80 -17.20 -6.47 -12.79
C PRO A 80 -15.91 -6.60 -13.61
N GLU A 81 -15.66 -5.66 -14.52
CA GLU A 81 -14.48 -5.60 -15.37
C GLU A 81 -13.21 -5.29 -14.55
N ALA A 82 -13.28 -4.31 -13.66
CA ALA A 82 -12.18 -3.98 -12.75
C ALA A 82 -11.88 -5.15 -11.79
N ALA A 83 -12.90 -5.76 -11.23
CA ALA A 83 -12.76 -6.93 -10.35
C ALA A 83 -12.11 -8.12 -11.09
N GLN A 84 -12.49 -8.37 -12.34
CA GLN A 84 -11.89 -9.43 -13.16
C GLN A 84 -10.43 -9.12 -13.52
N ALA A 85 -10.08 -7.86 -13.77
CA ALA A 85 -8.72 -7.43 -14.10
C ALA A 85 -7.79 -7.44 -12.89
N PHE A 86 -8.32 -7.32 -11.67
CA PHE A 86 -7.53 -7.13 -10.45
C PHE A 86 -6.58 -8.29 -10.16
N GLY A 87 -7.05 -9.52 -10.12
CA GLY A 87 -6.23 -10.69 -9.76
C GLY A 87 -5.02 -10.90 -10.68
N PRO A 88 -5.19 -10.92 -12.00
CA PRO A 88 -4.08 -10.97 -12.96
C PRO A 88 -3.09 -9.82 -12.80
N LEU A 89 -3.57 -8.61 -12.51
CA LEU A 89 -2.71 -7.44 -12.30
C LEU A 89 -1.89 -7.57 -11.01
N VAL A 90 -2.49 -8.02 -9.91
CA VAL A 90 -1.77 -8.31 -8.65
C VAL A 90 -0.62 -9.27 -8.89
N ALA A 91 -0.85 -10.37 -9.61
CA ALA A 91 0.19 -11.35 -9.93
C ALA A 91 1.31 -10.77 -10.83
N ARG A 92 0.99 -9.83 -11.72
CA ARG A 92 2.00 -9.13 -12.54
C ARG A 92 2.86 -8.19 -11.70
N ILE A 93 2.24 -7.39 -10.82
CA ILE A 93 2.94 -6.47 -9.92
C ILE A 93 3.87 -7.26 -8.99
N GLU A 94 3.38 -8.35 -8.38
CA GLU A 94 4.20 -9.20 -7.52
C GLU A 94 5.44 -9.73 -8.26
N ARG A 95 5.27 -10.28 -9.47
CA ARG A 95 6.41 -10.74 -10.29
C ARG A 95 7.38 -9.62 -10.62
N ALA A 96 6.88 -8.43 -10.93
CA ALA A 96 7.72 -7.27 -11.25
C ALA A 96 8.56 -6.83 -10.04
N ILE A 97 7.97 -6.84 -8.84
CA ILE A 97 8.68 -6.53 -7.58
C ILE A 97 9.73 -7.62 -7.27
N LEU A 98 9.37 -8.89 -7.38
CA LEU A 98 10.33 -9.99 -7.15
C LEU A 98 11.52 -9.95 -8.11
N ALA A 99 11.34 -9.39 -9.31
CA ALA A 99 12.39 -9.22 -10.31
C ALA A 99 13.39 -8.09 -9.97
N GLU A 100 13.17 -7.31 -8.92
CA GLU A 100 14.16 -6.36 -8.39
C GLU A 100 15.37 -7.06 -7.72
N GLY A 101 15.20 -8.35 -7.34
CA GLY A 101 16.30 -9.26 -6.98
C GLY A 101 16.59 -9.39 -5.48
N ASP A 102 16.40 -8.35 -4.67
CA ASP A 102 16.60 -8.40 -3.20
C ASP A 102 15.27 -8.46 -2.44
N VAL A 103 14.32 -9.22 -2.95
CA VAL A 103 12.98 -9.37 -2.35
C VAL A 103 12.71 -10.84 -2.03
N GLY A 104 12.50 -11.12 -0.75
CA GLY A 104 12.18 -12.48 -0.29
C GLY A 104 10.71 -12.85 -0.45
N ARG A 105 9.80 -11.89 -0.33
CA ARG A 105 8.34 -12.02 -0.50
C ARG A 105 7.73 -10.65 -0.76
N VAL A 106 6.57 -10.62 -1.40
CA VAL A 106 5.73 -9.43 -1.49
C VAL A 106 4.51 -9.65 -0.60
N HIS A 107 4.28 -8.70 0.31
CA HIS A 107 3.06 -8.68 1.12
C HIS A 107 2.04 -7.78 0.42
N VAL A 108 0.84 -8.31 0.20
CA VAL A 108 -0.28 -7.57 -0.39
C VAL A 108 -1.29 -7.27 0.70
N SER A 109 -1.54 -6.01 0.96
CA SER A 109 -2.36 -5.58 2.10
C SER A 109 -3.33 -4.47 1.70
N ARG A 110 -4.52 -4.51 2.29
CA ARG A 110 -5.52 -3.45 2.21
C ARG A 110 -6.05 -3.15 3.62
N TRP A 111 -5.83 -1.94 4.10
CA TRP A 111 -6.39 -1.51 5.39
C TRP A 111 -7.69 -0.72 5.21
N GLY A 112 -7.69 0.32 4.35
CA GLY A 112 -8.89 1.08 4.00
C GLY A 112 -9.35 2.10 5.04
N ASP A 113 -8.69 2.20 6.21
CA ASP A 113 -9.14 3.05 7.30
C ASP A 113 -8.82 4.53 7.11
N GLY A 114 -7.80 4.86 6.31
CA GLY A 114 -7.35 6.23 6.09
C GLY A 114 -8.17 7.02 5.07
N GLY A 115 -8.89 6.36 4.18
CA GLY A 115 -9.68 7.02 3.14
C GLY A 115 -10.51 6.07 2.30
N ALA A 116 -11.67 6.55 1.87
CA ALA A 116 -12.65 5.84 1.06
C ALA A 116 -12.30 5.92 -0.44
N HIS A 117 -11.12 5.49 -0.81
CA HIS A 117 -10.73 5.26 -2.20
C HIS A 117 -10.00 3.93 -2.27
N PHE A 118 -10.48 3.02 -3.08
CA PHE A 118 -9.92 1.67 -3.19
C PHE A 118 -8.44 1.72 -3.53
N HIS A 119 -7.63 1.13 -2.66
CA HIS A 119 -6.21 0.96 -2.87
C HIS A 119 -5.68 -0.29 -2.17
N VAL A 120 -4.61 -0.86 -2.72
CA VAL A 120 -3.93 -2.05 -2.22
C VAL A 120 -2.43 -1.81 -2.23
N TRP A 121 -1.77 -2.13 -1.13
CA TRP A 121 -0.35 -1.98 -0.92
C TRP A 121 0.41 -3.25 -1.29
N PHE A 122 1.58 -3.09 -1.92
CA PHE A 122 2.53 -4.15 -2.22
C PHE A 122 3.84 -3.82 -1.53
N MET A 123 4.14 -4.52 -0.46
CA MET A 123 5.31 -4.26 0.38
C MET A 123 6.37 -5.34 0.14
N PRO A 124 7.54 -5.00 -0.41
CA PRO A 124 8.62 -5.95 -0.60
C PRO A 124 9.31 -6.23 0.74
N ARG A 125 9.25 -7.46 1.23
CA ARG A 125 10.09 -7.87 2.35
C ARG A 125 11.49 -8.17 1.82
N PRO A 126 12.53 -7.46 2.30
CA PRO A 126 13.90 -7.73 1.87
C PRO A 126 14.31 -9.18 2.06
N LEU A 127 15.12 -9.70 1.14
CA LEU A 127 15.63 -11.06 1.21
C LEU A 127 16.46 -11.23 2.49
N GLY A 128 16.19 -12.30 3.23
CA GLY A 128 16.89 -12.58 4.49
C GLY A 128 16.37 -11.82 5.72
N MET A 129 15.56 -10.80 5.59
CA MET A 129 14.96 -10.08 6.72
C MET A 129 13.81 -10.89 7.33
N LEU A 130 14.16 -11.94 8.12
CA LEU A 130 13.18 -12.89 8.65
C LEU A 130 12.35 -12.35 9.80
N GLU A 131 12.79 -11.30 10.46
CA GLU A 131 12.07 -10.60 11.53
C GLU A 131 10.83 -9.88 11.00
N ALA A 132 10.90 -9.35 9.79
CA ALA A 132 9.82 -8.63 9.12
C ALA A 132 8.79 -9.56 8.44
N LYS A 133 8.50 -10.71 9.02
CA LYS A 133 7.48 -11.62 8.48
C LYS A 133 6.08 -11.20 8.89
N ASN A 134 5.10 -11.51 8.05
CA ASN A 134 3.67 -11.31 8.30
C ASN A 134 3.36 -9.82 8.60
N PHE A 135 2.58 -9.56 9.61
CA PHE A 135 2.18 -8.22 10.03
C PHE A 135 3.32 -7.37 10.65
N MET A 136 4.52 -7.95 10.82
CA MET A 136 5.69 -7.20 11.28
C MET A 136 6.28 -6.29 10.20
N LEU A 137 6.08 -6.59 8.91
CA LEU A 137 6.68 -5.82 7.83
C LEU A 137 6.32 -4.32 7.85
N PRO A 138 5.06 -3.92 8.01
CA PRO A 138 4.72 -2.51 8.15
C PRO A 138 5.36 -1.84 9.35
N LEU A 139 5.47 -2.54 10.49
CA LEU A 139 6.12 -1.98 11.68
C LEU A 139 7.63 -1.78 11.48
N TRP A 140 8.28 -2.69 10.75
CA TRP A 140 9.69 -2.53 10.40
C TRP A 140 9.87 -1.39 9.39
N GLU A 141 8.97 -1.24 8.44
CA GLU A 141 9.03 -0.12 7.50
C GLU A 141 8.96 1.24 8.21
N ASP A 142 8.08 1.37 9.20
CA ASP A 142 7.90 2.61 9.96
C ASP A 142 9.13 3.03 10.78
N VAL A 143 9.98 2.09 11.18
CA VAL A 143 11.14 2.38 12.06
C VAL A 143 12.51 2.36 11.34
N LEU A 144 12.58 1.77 10.15
CA LEU A 144 13.79 1.79 9.35
C LEU A 144 14.03 3.20 8.79
N PRO A 145 15.29 3.58 8.55
CA PRO A 145 15.60 4.87 7.94
C PRO A 145 14.92 5.01 6.57
N ASN A 146 14.24 6.11 6.36
CA ASN A 146 13.64 6.40 5.04
C ASN A 146 14.75 6.56 3.99
N VAL A 147 14.47 6.06 2.80
CA VAL A 147 15.24 6.36 1.59
C VAL A 147 14.67 7.62 0.91
N SER A 148 15.35 8.13 -0.10
CA SER A 148 14.87 9.32 -0.82
C SER A 148 13.61 9.03 -1.64
N ASP A 149 12.75 10.04 -1.81
CA ASP A 149 11.58 9.94 -2.69
C ASP A 149 11.97 9.61 -4.15
N GLU A 150 13.16 10.05 -4.58
CA GLU A 150 13.70 9.73 -5.90
C GLU A 150 13.98 8.23 -6.03
N GLU A 151 14.63 7.61 -5.04
CA GLU A 151 14.91 6.18 -5.01
C GLU A 151 13.64 5.33 -4.99
N LEU A 152 12.63 5.73 -4.19
CA LEU A 152 11.31 5.08 -4.16
C LEU A 152 10.63 5.17 -5.54
N ARG A 153 10.70 6.34 -6.17
CA ARG A 153 10.11 6.57 -7.49
C ARG A 153 10.81 5.76 -8.58
N GLU A 154 12.14 5.76 -8.61
CA GLU A 154 12.91 4.98 -9.58
C GLU A 154 12.62 3.47 -9.47
N ALA A 155 12.54 2.94 -8.25
CA ALA A 155 12.16 1.55 -8.03
C ALA A 155 10.74 1.27 -8.56
N ALA A 156 9.78 2.15 -8.30
CA ALA A 156 8.42 2.02 -8.81
C ALA A 156 8.37 2.10 -10.36
N GLU A 157 9.18 2.96 -10.99
CA GLU A 157 9.28 3.07 -12.44
C GLU A 157 9.90 1.81 -13.08
N ARG A 158 10.90 1.20 -12.44
CA ARG A 158 11.43 -0.11 -12.90
C ARG A 158 10.41 -1.23 -12.81
N ILE A 159 9.58 -1.24 -11.76
CA ILE A 159 8.46 -2.18 -11.62
C ILE A 159 7.43 -1.92 -12.74
N ALA A 160 7.05 -0.65 -12.93
CA ALA A 160 6.10 -0.22 -13.95
C ALA A 160 6.52 -0.64 -15.37
N ALA A 161 7.81 -0.56 -15.67
CA ALA A 161 8.35 -0.95 -16.98
C ALA A 161 8.19 -2.46 -17.29
N ARG A 162 7.85 -3.29 -16.30
CA ARG A 162 7.59 -4.74 -16.45
C ARG A 162 6.10 -5.10 -16.53
N LEU A 163 5.21 -4.10 -16.44
CA LEU A 163 3.76 -4.26 -16.49
C LEU A 163 3.21 -3.95 -17.90
#